data_be83ab72abea31723080e6479c1a29a0
#
_entry.id   be83ab72abea31723080e6479c1a29a0
#
_cell.length_a   1.000
_cell.length_b   1.000
_cell.length_c   1.000
_cell.angle_alpha   90.00
_cell.angle_beta   90.00
_cell.angle_gamma   90.00
#
_symmetry.space_group_name_H-M   'P 1'
#
loop_
_entity.id
_entity.type
_entity.pdbx_description
1 polymer ?
#
loop_
_entity_poly.entity_id
_entity_poly.type
_entity_poly.pdbx_seq_one_letter_code
_entity_poly.pdbx_strand_id
1 'polypeptide(L)'
;MKTVQNIVLFLSIIVCIGLIYINLFNVYQTDDYIWAYHTRKLGLTGNFKQTYMHWGGRYFGYSINMFNPVFYDNNGLLPKIYPVFLMLSFIGVIALNCKEYFKYSFGESLQKAIMFFFFYTVLLISIPEHYFWITGSNIYFVPTILAGLLLYFARKNGETGQRIWAYLSLLLIIVLMGSNEIMALLLEGLLLLFYFQKRTKQNLAFLIVGTLFLLLSFLAPGNFSRMGDAQEGILKWIKRIGAFGANTIYIAFKVFLMVPLFIKVFEKELTVIRNKIPFRKALLIGAVSLFPLLFTGYIVNTIARQFESIAFYSLVTLSLIVAFRFERIKSLWWVSLIVIFTPELKIFPEKYSNFDIDYNLANITAEVFTTDLKGYEKEINTRVKILKNTPGNSVVVDKIKHVPRVLYFDEMASVKEEETYVNDQLQKYFNKKYIRTKE
;
A
#
# COMPACT_ATOMS: atom_id res chain seq x y z
N MET A 1 12.46 28.45 -6.54
CA MET A 1 11.31 27.52 -6.43
C MET A 1 11.15 26.66 -7.68
N LYS A 2 11.00 27.22 -8.88
CA LYS A 2 10.86 26.46 -10.14
C LYS A 2 12.02 25.46 -10.38
N THR A 3 13.26 25.85 -10.11
CA THR A 3 14.43 24.97 -10.31
C THR A 3 14.34 23.67 -9.48
N VAL A 4 13.99 23.76 -8.18
CA VAL A 4 13.85 22.56 -7.32
C VAL A 4 12.69 21.69 -7.79
N GLN A 5 11.57 22.29 -8.18
CA GLN A 5 10.43 21.54 -8.73
C GLN A 5 10.80 20.81 -10.02
N ASN A 6 11.56 21.46 -10.92
CA ASN A 6 12.01 20.81 -12.16
C ASN A 6 12.98 19.66 -11.88
N ILE A 7 13.90 19.82 -10.93
CA ILE A 7 14.80 18.74 -10.51
C ILE A 7 13.98 17.55 -9.96
N VAL A 8 13.06 17.81 -9.02
CA VAL A 8 12.24 16.75 -8.44
C VAL A 8 11.34 16.10 -9.48
N LEU A 9 10.77 16.85 -10.41
CA LEU A 9 10.00 16.29 -11.52
C LEU A 9 10.85 15.35 -12.38
N PHE A 10 12.06 15.78 -12.74
CA PHE A 10 12.98 14.93 -13.51
C PHE A 10 13.33 13.62 -12.76
N LEU A 11 13.68 13.71 -11.47
CA LEU A 11 13.96 12.56 -10.63
C LEU A 11 12.73 11.63 -10.50
N SER A 12 11.54 12.22 -10.38
CA SER A 12 10.29 11.47 -10.31
C SER A 12 10.02 10.69 -11.60
N ILE A 13 10.31 11.28 -12.75
CA ILE A 13 10.18 10.61 -14.06
C ILE A 13 11.17 9.44 -14.15
N ILE A 14 12.41 9.60 -13.70
CA ILE A 14 13.41 8.52 -13.67
C ILE A 14 12.91 7.36 -12.81
N VAL A 15 12.37 7.62 -11.63
CA VAL A 15 11.79 6.58 -10.76
C VAL A 15 10.62 5.87 -11.45
N CYS A 16 9.69 6.62 -12.05
CA CYS A 16 8.58 6.01 -12.78
C CYS A 16 9.06 5.09 -13.92
N ILE A 17 10.02 5.56 -14.72
CA ILE A 17 10.58 4.76 -15.82
C ILE A 17 11.29 3.52 -15.26
N GLY A 18 12.09 3.66 -14.20
CA GLY A 18 12.79 2.56 -13.56
C GLY A 18 11.82 1.49 -13.05
N LEU A 19 10.75 1.89 -12.35
CA LEU A 19 9.74 0.96 -11.85
C LEU A 19 8.98 0.26 -12.99
N ILE A 20 8.63 0.98 -14.05
CA ILE A 20 7.98 0.39 -15.23
C ILE A 20 8.93 -0.61 -15.90
N TYR A 21 10.21 -0.28 -16.03
CA TYR A 21 11.21 -1.18 -16.62
C TYR A 21 11.38 -2.47 -15.79
N ILE A 22 11.55 -2.34 -14.46
CA ILE A 22 11.67 -3.49 -13.57
C ILE A 22 10.40 -4.36 -13.64
N ASN A 23 9.23 -3.74 -13.73
CA ASN A 23 7.96 -4.47 -13.85
C ASN A 23 7.82 -5.33 -15.12
N LEU A 24 8.58 -5.08 -16.18
CA LEU A 24 8.57 -5.94 -17.36
C LEU A 24 9.02 -7.38 -17.06
N PHE A 25 9.69 -7.58 -15.92
CA PHE A 25 10.18 -8.88 -15.45
C PHE A 25 9.37 -9.44 -14.27
N ASN A 26 8.25 -8.80 -13.92
CA ASN A 26 7.39 -9.25 -12.85
C ASN A 26 6.68 -10.57 -13.21
N VAL A 27 6.48 -11.42 -12.19
CA VAL A 27 5.89 -12.75 -12.29
C VAL A 27 4.89 -13.00 -11.17
N TYR A 28 4.03 -14.00 -11.31
CA TYR A 28 3.12 -14.41 -10.24
C TYR A 28 3.87 -14.97 -9.04
N GLN A 29 3.35 -14.69 -7.85
CA GLN A 29 3.95 -15.08 -6.59
C GLN A 29 2.92 -15.82 -5.69
N THR A 30 3.44 -16.61 -4.81
CA THR A 30 2.85 -17.28 -3.65
C THR A 30 1.32 -17.23 -3.52
N ASP A 31 0.78 -16.17 -2.92
CA ASP A 31 -0.66 -16.04 -2.66
C ASP A 31 -1.50 -15.88 -3.94
N ASP A 32 -0.89 -15.45 -5.05
CA ASP A 32 -1.60 -15.41 -6.32
C ASP A 32 -2.04 -16.82 -6.73
N TYR A 33 -1.19 -17.82 -6.48
CA TYR A 33 -1.49 -19.23 -6.76
C TYR A 33 -2.55 -19.80 -5.81
N ILE A 34 -2.49 -19.47 -4.52
CA ILE A 34 -3.47 -20.02 -3.56
C ILE A 34 -4.87 -19.45 -3.75
N TRP A 35 -4.99 -18.16 -4.08
CA TRP A 35 -6.27 -17.58 -4.44
C TRP A 35 -6.89 -18.26 -5.66
N ALA A 36 -6.09 -18.50 -6.71
CA ALA A 36 -6.52 -19.22 -7.90
C ALA A 36 -6.94 -20.67 -7.56
N TYR A 37 -6.18 -21.38 -6.69
CA TYR A 37 -6.52 -22.72 -6.24
C TYR A 37 -7.88 -22.77 -5.51
N HIS A 38 -8.07 -21.90 -4.53
CA HIS A 38 -9.33 -21.88 -3.76
C HIS A 38 -10.53 -21.53 -4.64
N THR A 39 -10.39 -20.58 -5.56
CA THR A 39 -11.45 -20.23 -6.49
C THR A 39 -11.78 -21.40 -7.44
N ARG A 40 -10.77 -22.13 -7.92
CA ARG A 40 -10.96 -23.32 -8.75
C ARG A 40 -11.70 -24.44 -8.00
N LYS A 41 -11.33 -24.64 -6.73
CA LYS A 41 -11.88 -25.73 -5.90
C LYS A 41 -13.29 -25.45 -5.40
N LEU A 42 -13.59 -24.22 -5.02
CA LEU A 42 -14.81 -23.85 -4.28
C LEU A 42 -15.79 -23.01 -5.07
N GLY A 43 -15.36 -22.50 -6.23
CA GLY A 43 -16.07 -21.43 -6.94
C GLY A 43 -15.96 -20.08 -6.20
N LEU A 44 -16.40 -19.01 -6.84
CA LEU A 44 -16.32 -17.66 -6.27
C LEU A 44 -17.08 -17.54 -4.94
N THR A 45 -18.33 -18.00 -4.91
CA THR A 45 -19.18 -17.90 -3.70
C THR A 45 -18.65 -18.76 -2.56
N GLY A 46 -18.20 -19.97 -2.84
CA GLY A 46 -17.63 -20.88 -1.83
C GLY A 46 -16.34 -20.33 -1.25
N ASN A 47 -15.44 -19.80 -2.09
CA ASN A 47 -14.20 -19.18 -1.66
C ASN A 47 -14.47 -17.91 -0.81
N PHE A 48 -15.43 -17.05 -1.23
CA PHE A 48 -15.83 -15.90 -0.43
C PHE A 48 -16.34 -16.32 0.96
N LYS A 49 -17.27 -17.27 1.01
CA LYS A 49 -17.83 -17.76 2.28
C LYS A 49 -16.74 -18.33 3.18
N GLN A 50 -15.86 -19.20 2.66
CA GLN A 50 -14.77 -19.79 3.41
C GLN A 50 -13.82 -18.71 3.95
N THR A 51 -13.42 -17.75 3.12
CA THR A 51 -12.50 -16.70 3.52
C THR A 51 -13.12 -15.79 4.58
N TYR A 52 -14.36 -15.36 4.41
CA TYR A 52 -15.05 -14.51 5.37
C TYR A 52 -15.29 -15.20 6.72
N MET A 53 -15.60 -16.49 6.71
CA MET A 53 -15.90 -17.27 7.92
C MET A 53 -14.63 -17.71 8.68
N HIS A 54 -13.50 -17.94 7.99
CA HIS A 54 -12.32 -18.56 8.62
C HIS A 54 -11.02 -17.77 8.51
N TRP A 55 -10.97 -16.70 7.66
CA TRP A 55 -9.74 -15.97 7.45
C TRP A 55 -9.83 -14.48 7.83
N GLY A 56 -10.87 -13.76 7.39
CA GLY A 56 -11.02 -12.34 7.76
C GLY A 56 -12.10 -11.60 7.01
N GLY A 57 -12.37 -10.38 7.48
CA GLY A 57 -13.51 -9.58 7.03
C GLY A 57 -13.24 -8.59 5.90
N ARG A 58 -12.11 -8.64 5.22
CA ARG A 58 -11.78 -7.77 4.07
C ARG A 58 -12.60 -8.12 2.83
N TYR A 59 -13.93 -8.01 2.95
CA TYR A 59 -14.84 -8.51 1.92
C TYR A 59 -14.56 -7.97 0.51
N PHE A 60 -14.15 -6.72 0.35
CA PHE A 60 -13.79 -6.17 -0.96
C PHE A 60 -12.40 -6.64 -1.42
N GLY A 61 -11.36 -6.49 -0.59
CA GLY A 61 -10.00 -6.88 -0.94
C GLY A 61 -9.89 -8.36 -1.32
N TYR A 62 -10.56 -9.23 -0.57
CA TYR A 62 -10.59 -10.66 -0.88
C TYR A 62 -11.42 -10.98 -2.11
N SER A 63 -12.55 -10.28 -2.33
CA SER A 63 -13.35 -10.49 -3.53
C SER A 63 -12.57 -10.23 -4.82
N ILE A 64 -11.75 -9.18 -4.86
CA ILE A 64 -10.90 -8.91 -6.03
C ILE A 64 -9.88 -10.03 -6.21
N ASN A 65 -9.28 -10.53 -5.14
CA ASN A 65 -8.29 -11.60 -5.22
C ASN A 65 -8.88 -12.95 -5.70
N MET A 66 -10.19 -13.16 -5.57
CA MET A 66 -10.85 -14.35 -6.13
C MET A 66 -10.86 -14.37 -7.66
N PHE A 67 -10.71 -13.19 -8.30
CA PHE A 67 -10.53 -13.05 -9.74
C PHE A 67 -9.06 -13.01 -10.15
N ASN A 68 -8.17 -13.57 -9.33
CA ASN A 68 -6.73 -13.55 -9.60
C ASN A 68 -6.42 -14.09 -11.01
N PRO A 69 -5.66 -13.32 -11.81
CA PRO A 69 -5.41 -13.65 -13.22
C PRO A 69 -4.59 -14.91 -13.45
N VAL A 70 -3.89 -15.47 -12.48
CA VAL A 70 -3.22 -16.79 -12.59
C VAL A 70 -4.15 -17.86 -13.18
N PHE A 71 -5.44 -17.67 -13.02
CA PHE A 71 -6.45 -18.61 -13.46
C PHE A 71 -6.56 -18.72 -15.00
N TYR A 72 -6.35 -17.63 -15.70
CA TYR A 72 -6.57 -17.52 -17.16
C TYR A 72 -5.40 -16.91 -17.92
N ASP A 73 -4.41 -16.37 -17.26
CA ASP A 73 -3.24 -15.79 -17.93
C ASP A 73 -2.16 -16.86 -18.12
N ASN A 74 -2.26 -17.58 -19.24
CA ASN A 74 -1.29 -18.62 -19.58
C ASN A 74 0.09 -18.07 -19.96
N ASN A 75 0.17 -16.81 -20.32
CA ASN A 75 1.39 -16.18 -20.84
C ASN A 75 2.16 -15.38 -19.77
N GLY A 76 1.62 -15.22 -18.57
CA GLY A 76 2.23 -14.40 -17.52
C GLY A 76 2.34 -12.92 -17.88
N LEU A 77 1.39 -12.40 -18.68
CA LEU A 77 1.38 -11.03 -19.14
C LEU A 77 0.77 -10.06 -18.11
N LEU A 78 -0.24 -10.52 -17.38
CA LEU A 78 -0.98 -9.66 -16.45
C LEU A 78 -0.14 -9.15 -15.27
N PRO A 79 0.78 -9.92 -14.65
CA PRO A 79 1.68 -9.35 -13.63
C PRO A 79 2.56 -8.22 -14.16
N LYS A 80 2.75 -8.12 -15.48
CA LYS A 80 3.52 -7.04 -16.12
C LYS A 80 2.66 -5.82 -16.48
N ILE A 81 1.38 -6.01 -16.78
CA ILE A 81 0.47 -4.92 -17.17
C ILE A 81 -0.23 -4.32 -15.97
N TYR A 82 -0.73 -5.15 -15.06
CA TYR A 82 -1.59 -4.72 -13.97
C TYR A 82 -0.94 -3.70 -13.02
N PRO A 83 0.30 -3.88 -12.54
CA PRO A 83 0.94 -2.88 -11.70
C PRO A 83 1.13 -1.53 -12.41
N VAL A 84 1.50 -1.53 -13.69
CA VAL A 84 1.62 -0.29 -14.49
C VAL A 84 0.27 0.43 -14.59
N PHE A 85 -0.80 -0.33 -14.87
CA PHE A 85 -2.15 0.22 -14.88
C PHE A 85 -2.53 0.86 -13.56
N LEU A 86 -2.21 0.23 -12.43
CA LEU A 86 -2.49 0.78 -11.09
C LEU A 86 -1.66 2.04 -10.81
N MET A 87 -0.36 2.04 -11.14
CA MET A 87 0.51 3.22 -10.97
C MET A 87 0.00 4.41 -11.79
N LEU A 88 -0.36 4.18 -13.06
CA LEU A 88 -0.93 5.22 -13.91
C LEU A 88 -2.30 5.70 -13.40
N SER A 89 -3.13 4.79 -12.91
CA SER A 89 -4.43 5.13 -12.28
C SER A 89 -4.25 6.00 -11.04
N PHE A 90 -3.27 5.69 -10.20
CA PHE A 90 -2.94 6.51 -9.03
C PHE A 90 -2.50 7.91 -9.44
N ILE A 91 -1.55 8.03 -10.38
CA ILE A 91 -1.10 9.32 -10.90
C ILE A 91 -2.29 10.08 -11.50
N GLY A 92 -3.14 9.42 -12.28
CA GLY A 92 -4.34 10.02 -12.87
C GLY A 92 -5.31 10.56 -11.80
N VAL A 93 -5.58 9.80 -10.77
CA VAL A 93 -6.48 10.21 -9.67
C VAL A 93 -5.90 11.40 -8.90
N ILE A 94 -4.60 11.40 -8.63
CA ILE A 94 -3.94 12.56 -7.99
C ILE A 94 -3.98 13.79 -8.90
N ALA A 95 -3.78 13.62 -10.22
CA ALA A 95 -3.89 14.72 -11.18
C ALA A 95 -5.32 15.31 -11.23
N LEU A 96 -6.36 14.46 -11.19
CA LEU A 96 -7.76 14.91 -11.08
C LEU A 96 -8.00 15.74 -9.81
N ASN A 97 -7.48 15.28 -8.67
CA ASN A 97 -7.57 16.01 -7.42
C ASN A 97 -6.81 17.34 -7.49
N CYS A 98 -5.59 17.37 -8.01
CA CYS A 98 -4.82 18.60 -8.18
C CYS A 98 -5.56 19.63 -9.06
N LYS A 99 -6.10 19.17 -10.19
CA LYS A 99 -6.92 20.00 -11.08
C LYS A 99 -8.13 20.59 -10.36
N GLU A 100 -8.82 19.76 -9.59
CA GLU A 100 -10.07 20.17 -8.94
C GLU A 100 -9.85 21.09 -7.73
N TYR A 101 -8.89 20.74 -6.86
CA TYR A 101 -8.65 21.51 -5.62
C TYR A 101 -7.86 22.81 -5.85
N PHE A 102 -6.90 22.82 -6.79
CA PHE A 102 -5.99 23.92 -7.02
C PHE A 102 -6.26 24.67 -8.31
N LYS A 103 -7.21 24.18 -9.13
CA LYS A 103 -7.60 24.78 -10.42
C LYS A 103 -6.45 24.87 -11.41
N TYR A 104 -5.58 23.87 -11.40
CA TYR A 104 -4.44 23.76 -12.31
C TYR A 104 -4.87 23.34 -13.72
N SER A 105 -4.06 23.66 -14.72
CA SER A 105 -4.14 23.05 -16.04
C SER A 105 -3.87 21.54 -15.95
N PHE A 106 -4.27 20.78 -16.97
CA PHE A 106 -4.01 19.33 -16.99
C PHE A 106 -2.52 19.00 -16.89
N GLY A 107 -1.67 19.73 -17.64
CA GLY A 107 -0.22 19.53 -17.61
C GLY A 107 0.43 19.81 -16.25
N GLU A 108 0.04 20.91 -15.59
CA GLU A 108 0.49 21.21 -14.23
C GLU A 108 0.02 20.17 -13.22
N SER A 109 -1.23 19.73 -13.34
CA SER A 109 -1.80 18.69 -12.48
C SER A 109 -1.05 17.37 -12.61
N LEU A 110 -0.69 16.97 -13.84
CA LEU A 110 0.07 15.76 -14.11
C LEU A 110 1.49 15.85 -13.54
N GLN A 111 2.18 16.98 -13.72
CA GLN A 111 3.51 17.20 -13.13
C GLN A 111 3.46 17.07 -11.60
N LYS A 112 2.46 17.67 -10.96
CA LYS A 112 2.27 17.58 -9.50
C LYS A 112 1.95 16.15 -9.07
N ALA A 113 1.15 15.43 -9.83
CA ALA A 113 0.81 14.03 -9.54
C ALA A 113 2.03 13.10 -9.64
N ILE A 114 2.90 13.30 -10.65
CA ILE A 114 4.14 12.52 -10.80
C ILE A 114 5.09 12.79 -9.63
N MET A 115 5.27 14.06 -9.22
CA MET A 115 6.07 14.38 -8.04
C MET A 115 5.46 13.80 -6.75
N PHE A 116 4.14 13.81 -6.63
CA PHE A 116 3.44 13.21 -5.49
C PHE A 116 3.63 11.69 -5.44
N PHE A 117 3.53 11.00 -6.58
CA PHE A 117 3.82 9.58 -6.70
C PHE A 117 5.25 9.25 -6.26
N PHE A 118 6.22 10.08 -6.62
CA PHE A 118 7.61 9.93 -6.16
C PHE A 118 7.72 9.95 -4.63
N PHE A 119 7.15 10.95 -3.96
CA PHE A 119 7.16 11.02 -2.50
C PHE A 119 6.44 9.83 -1.86
N TYR A 120 5.32 9.43 -2.45
CA TYR A 120 4.58 8.26 -2.01
C TYR A 120 5.46 7.01 -2.08
N THR A 121 6.10 6.77 -3.22
CA THR A 121 7.00 5.62 -3.45
C THR A 121 8.16 5.57 -2.46
N VAL A 122 8.87 6.68 -2.27
CA VAL A 122 10.02 6.75 -1.35
C VAL A 122 9.62 6.47 0.10
N LEU A 123 8.39 6.75 0.48
CA LEU A 123 7.89 6.52 1.84
C LEU A 123 7.28 5.14 2.05
N LEU A 124 7.07 4.36 0.99
CA LEU A 124 6.58 2.99 1.14
C LEU A 124 7.56 2.13 1.96
N ILE A 125 6.99 1.23 2.76
CA ILE A 125 7.76 0.26 3.53
C ILE A 125 8.16 -0.90 2.60
N SER A 126 7.28 -1.30 1.67
CA SER A 126 7.53 -2.36 0.71
C SER A 126 6.87 -2.04 -0.63
N ILE A 127 7.68 -1.58 -1.60
CA ILE A 127 7.23 -1.43 -2.99
C ILE A 127 6.80 -2.77 -3.59
N PRO A 128 7.56 -3.89 -3.40
CA PRO A 128 7.17 -5.19 -3.94
C PRO A 128 5.74 -5.59 -3.59
N GLU A 129 5.39 -5.49 -2.32
CA GLU A 129 4.09 -5.90 -1.82
C GLU A 129 2.97 -4.94 -2.19
N HIS A 130 3.31 -3.68 -2.35
CA HIS A 130 2.32 -2.62 -2.61
C HIS A 130 1.99 -2.49 -4.10
N TYR A 131 3.01 -2.58 -5.00
CA TYR A 131 2.83 -2.38 -6.42
C TYR A 131 2.82 -3.67 -7.24
N PHE A 132 3.75 -4.60 -6.98
CA PHE A 132 4.10 -5.65 -7.90
C PHE A 132 3.49 -7.02 -7.57
N TRP A 133 3.22 -7.29 -6.30
CA TRP A 133 2.50 -8.48 -5.89
C TRP A 133 0.99 -8.25 -6.05
N ILE A 134 0.34 -8.95 -6.98
CA ILE A 134 -1.07 -8.71 -7.36
C ILE A 134 -2.00 -8.81 -6.15
N THR A 135 -1.86 -9.88 -5.36
CA THR A 135 -2.68 -10.05 -4.15
C THR A 135 -2.49 -8.89 -3.17
N GLY A 136 -1.26 -8.44 -2.98
CA GLY A 136 -0.96 -7.28 -2.14
C GLY A 136 -1.51 -5.97 -2.71
N SER A 137 -1.29 -5.70 -3.99
CA SER A 137 -1.79 -4.50 -4.67
C SER A 137 -3.30 -4.35 -4.54
N ASN A 138 -4.04 -5.46 -4.66
CA ASN A 138 -5.49 -5.48 -4.52
C ASN A 138 -5.97 -5.10 -3.11
N ILE A 139 -5.20 -5.43 -2.08
CA ILE A 139 -5.56 -5.17 -0.68
C ILE A 139 -5.09 -3.78 -0.22
N TYR A 140 -3.98 -3.26 -0.77
CA TYR A 140 -3.34 -2.04 -0.26
C TYR A 140 -3.33 -0.88 -1.26
N PHE A 141 -2.95 -1.13 -2.52
CA PHE A 141 -2.81 -0.05 -3.50
C PHE A 141 -4.13 0.33 -4.17
N VAL A 142 -4.95 -0.65 -4.56
CA VAL A 142 -6.29 -0.37 -5.10
C VAL A 142 -7.12 0.48 -4.14
N PRO A 143 -7.22 0.17 -2.83
CA PRO A 143 -7.93 1.04 -1.89
C PRO A 143 -7.36 2.46 -1.80
N THR A 144 -6.05 2.62 -1.93
CA THR A 144 -5.43 3.97 -1.94
C THR A 144 -5.88 4.79 -3.15
N ILE A 145 -5.96 4.16 -4.33
CA ILE A 145 -6.48 4.79 -5.55
C ILE A 145 -7.95 5.16 -5.37
N LEU A 146 -8.76 4.24 -4.84
CA LEU A 146 -10.19 4.47 -4.59
C LEU A 146 -10.44 5.54 -3.53
N ALA A 147 -9.59 5.65 -2.50
CA ALA A 147 -9.65 6.73 -1.53
C ALA A 147 -9.38 8.10 -2.20
N GLY A 148 -8.44 8.16 -3.13
CA GLY A 148 -8.21 9.34 -3.96
C GLY A 148 -9.43 9.72 -4.82
N LEU A 149 -10.11 8.74 -5.40
CA LEU A 149 -11.37 8.94 -6.14
C LEU A 149 -12.50 9.41 -5.21
N LEU A 150 -12.58 8.87 -3.99
CA LEU A 150 -13.56 9.32 -3.00
C LEU A 150 -13.37 10.81 -2.67
N LEU A 151 -12.13 11.27 -2.50
CA LEU A 151 -11.84 12.68 -2.28
C LEU A 151 -12.30 13.55 -3.47
N TYR A 152 -12.06 13.09 -4.70
CA TYR A 152 -12.50 13.77 -5.91
C TYR A 152 -14.03 13.83 -5.99
N PHE A 153 -14.75 12.74 -5.76
CA PHE A 153 -16.21 12.71 -5.80
C PHE A 153 -16.84 13.55 -4.68
N ALA A 154 -16.28 13.48 -3.47
CA ALA A 154 -16.73 14.31 -2.36
C ALA A 154 -16.56 15.80 -2.68
N ARG A 155 -15.47 16.19 -3.36
CA ARG A 155 -15.26 17.56 -3.81
C ARG A 155 -16.29 17.96 -4.87
N LYS A 156 -16.51 17.12 -5.89
CA LYS A 156 -17.52 17.37 -6.93
C LYS A 156 -18.93 17.49 -6.36
N ASN A 157 -19.27 16.63 -5.42
CA ASN A 157 -20.56 16.72 -4.73
C ASN A 157 -20.74 18.06 -4.01
N GLY A 158 -19.70 18.52 -3.30
CA GLY A 158 -19.73 19.81 -2.61
C GLY A 158 -19.82 21.04 -3.54
N GLU A 159 -19.28 20.95 -4.76
CA GLU A 159 -19.29 22.04 -5.75
C GLU A 159 -20.55 22.07 -6.59
N THR A 160 -21.03 20.92 -7.05
CA THR A 160 -22.13 20.85 -8.04
C THR A 160 -23.48 20.57 -7.40
N GLY A 161 -23.51 19.99 -6.19
CA GLY A 161 -24.74 19.55 -5.52
C GLY A 161 -25.44 18.36 -6.21
N GLN A 162 -24.84 17.79 -7.26
CA GLN A 162 -25.44 16.69 -8.01
C GLN A 162 -25.39 15.38 -7.20
N ARG A 163 -26.54 14.74 -7.06
CA ARG A 163 -26.73 13.51 -6.28
C ARG A 163 -25.86 12.34 -6.74
N ILE A 164 -25.51 12.29 -8.02
CA ILE A 164 -24.65 11.21 -8.56
C ILE A 164 -23.32 11.13 -7.82
N TRP A 165 -22.70 12.28 -7.51
CA TRP A 165 -21.43 12.30 -6.79
C TRP A 165 -21.56 11.80 -5.35
N ALA A 166 -22.72 12.06 -4.71
CA ALA A 166 -23.01 11.50 -3.40
C ALA A 166 -23.16 9.97 -3.43
N TYR A 167 -23.87 9.43 -4.43
CA TYR A 167 -24.02 7.98 -4.60
C TYR A 167 -22.70 7.30 -4.91
N LEU A 168 -21.87 7.87 -5.80
CA LEU A 168 -20.53 7.36 -6.08
C LEU A 168 -19.64 7.41 -4.84
N SER A 169 -19.70 8.48 -4.04
CA SER A 169 -19.00 8.56 -2.75
C SER A 169 -19.45 7.47 -1.79
N LEU A 170 -20.76 7.23 -1.68
CA LEU A 170 -21.32 6.20 -0.81
C LEU A 170 -20.86 4.80 -1.23
N LEU A 171 -20.88 4.51 -2.53
CA LEU A 171 -20.36 3.26 -3.07
C LEU A 171 -18.88 3.04 -2.71
N LEU A 172 -18.05 4.08 -2.86
CA LEU A 172 -16.65 4.00 -2.50
C LEU A 172 -16.43 3.85 -0.99
N ILE A 173 -17.25 4.46 -0.15
CA ILE A 173 -17.21 4.24 1.30
C ILE A 173 -17.44 2.77 1.62
N ILE A 174 -18.49 2.15 1.05
CA ILE A 174 -18.80 0.72 1.24
C ILE A 174 -17.60 -0.14 0.82
N VAL A 175 -17.02 0.11 -0.33
CA VAL A 175 -15.88 -0.61 -0.88
C VAL A 175 -14.65 -0.48 0.03
N LEU A 176 -14.33 0.75 0.44
CA LEU A 176 -13.14 1.03 1.25
C LEU A 176 -13.23 0.43 2.66
N MET A 177 -14.42 0.40 3.27
CA MET A 177 -14.62 -0.26 4.58
C MET A 177 -14.34 -1.76 4.54
N GLY A 178 -14.45 -2.41 3.38
CA GLY A 178 -14.12 -3.83 3.18
C GLY A 178 -12.75 -4.09 2.57
N SER A 179 -11.89 -3.09 2.44
CA SER A 179 -10.57 -3.24 1.82
C SER A 179 -9.51 -3.79 2.77
N ASN A 180 -9.07 -2.99 3.71
CA ASN A 180 -8.18 -3.37 4.80
C ASN A 180 -8.49 -2.54 6.05
N GLU A 181 -8.07 -3.06 7.20
CA GLU A 181 -8.45 -2.52 8.52
C GLU A 181 -7.95 -1.08 8.74
N ILE A 182 -6.75 -0.77 8.27
CA ILE A 182 -6.12 0.56 8.44
C ILE A 182 -6.86 1.61 7.62
N MET A 183 -7.13 1.30 6.35
CA MET A 183 -7.88 2.20 5.47
C MET A 183 -9.29 2.43 6.00
N ALA A 184 -9.95 1.36 6.47
CA ALA A 184 -11.30 1.45 7.01
C ALA A 184 -11.36 2.33 8.28
N LEU A 185 -10.43 2.16 9.22
CA LEU A 185 -10.36 2.98 10.43
C LEU A 185 -10.01 4.44 10.13
N LEU A 186 -9.07 4.67 9.20
CA LEU A 186 -8.72 6.01 8.76
C LEU A 186 -9.92 6.73 8.14
N LEU A 187 -10.64 6.04 7.25
CA LEU A 187 -11.82 6.58 6.60
C LEU A 187 -12.93 6.88 7.61
N GLU A 188 -13.20 5.97 8.55
CA GLU A 188 -14.20 6.18 9.59
C GLU A 188 -13.87 7.40 10.47
N GLY A 189 -12.61 7.54 10.87
CA GLY A 189 -12.14 8.72 11.57
C GLY A 189 -12.36 10.03 10.80
N LEU A 190 -12.11 10.01 9.48
CA LEU A 190 -12.37 11.16 8.62
C LEU A 190 -13.88 11.45 8.46
N LEU A 191 -14.73 10.43 8.32
CA LEU A 191 -16.18 10.59 8.25
C LEU A 191 -16.74 11.19 9.54
N LEU A 192 -16.26 10.76 10.69
CA LEU A 192 -16.58 11.37 12.00
C LEU A 192 -16.19 12.85 12.02
N LEU A 193 -14.96 13.19 11.60
CA LEU A 193 -14.52 14.58 11.55
C LEU A 193 -15.40 15.43 10.63
N PHE A 194 -15.72 14.92 9.45
CA PHE A 194 -16.59 15.66 8.52
C PHE A 194 -17.99 15.86 9.07
N TYR A 195 -18.57 14.84 9.72
CA TYR A 195 -19.87 14.98 10.34
C TYR A 195 -19.87 16.03 11.46
N PHE A 196 -18.88 16.00 12.36
CA PHE A 196 -18.80 17.00 13.44
C PHE A 196 -18.53 18.42 12.93
N GLN A 197 -17.87 18.56 11.79
CA GLN A 197 -17.63 19.85 11.17
C GLN A 197 -18.89 20.42 10.47
N LYS A 198 -19.67 19.56 9.84
CA LYS A 198 -20.87 19.94 9.10
C LYS A 198 -21.94 18.88 9.27
N ARG A 199 -22.83 19.12 10.24
CA ARG A 199 -23.92 18.19 10.63
C ARG A 199 -25.05 18.20 9.59
N THR A 200 -24.80 17.63 8.41
CA THR A 200 -25.80 17.46 7.36
C THR A 200 -26.36 16.04 7.37
N LYS A 201 -27.58 15.86 6.85
CA LYS A 201 -28.19 14.54 6.67
C LYS A 201 -27.31 13.64 5.80
N GLN A 202 -26.65 14.19 4.79
CA GLN A 202 -25.74 13.45 3.91
C GLN A 202 -24.49 12.96 4.65
N ASN A 203 -23.82 13.82 5.42
CA ASN A 203 -22.65 13.42 6.19
C ASN A 203 -23.01 12.38 7.27
N LEU A 204 -24.20 12.50 7.87
CA LEU A 204 -24.74 11.49 8.78
C LEU A 204 -24.97 10.16 8.07
N ALA A 205 -25.56 10.17 6.87
CA ALA A 205 -25.74 8.95 6.08
C ALA A 205 -24.41 8.28 5.72
N PHE A 206 -23.39 9.07 5.32
CA PHE A 206 -22.06 8.55 5.02
C PHE A 206 -21.42 7.91 6.27
N LEU A 207 -21.56 8.55 7.42
CA LEU A 207 -21.05 8.03 8.69
C LEU A 207 -21.76 6.72 9.08
N ILE A 208 -23.12 6.71 9.06
CA ILE A 208 -23.90 5.51 9.41
C ILE A 208 -23.54 4.34 8.51
N VAL A 209 -23.50 4.56 7.18
CA VAL A 209 -23.14 3.51 6.23
C VAL A 209 -21.69 3.07 6.43
N GLY A 210 -20.76 4.01 6.62
CA GLY A 210 -19.37 3.70 6.94
C GLY A 210 -19.27 2.81 8.18
N THR A 211 -19.88 3.21 9.30
CA THR A 211 -19.88 2.42 10.54
C THR A 211 -20.48 1.03 10.36
N LEU A 212 -21.61 0.89 9.65
CA LEU A 212 -22.22 -0.42 9.40
C LEU A 212 -21.31 -1.35 8.63
N PHE A 213 -20.69 -0.87 7.57
CA PHE A 213 -19.79 -1.68 6.75
C PHE A 213 -18.41 -1.90 7.41
N LEU A 214 -17.95 -0.98 8.26
CA LEU A 214 -16.81 -1.19 9.16
C LEU A 214 -17.10 -2.34 10.11
N LEU A 215 -18.25 -2.33 10.78
CA LEU A 215 -18.66 -3.40 11.69
C LEU A 215 -18.77 -4.74 10.94
N LEU A 216 -19.35 -4.75 9.73
CA LEU A 216 -19.39 -5.94 8.89
C LEU A 216 -17.98 -6.52 8.64
N SER A 217 -16.98 -5.66 8.37
CA SER A 217 -15.60 -6.09 8.18
C SER A 217 -14.96 -6.58 9.48
N PHE A 218 -15.11 -5.84 10.57
CA PHE A 218 -14.40 -6.14 11.83
C PHE A 218 -15.04 -7.31 12.61
N LEU A 219 -16.34 -7.47 12.55
CA LEU A 219 -17.06 -8.55 13.23
C LEU A 219 -17.14 -9.84 12.39
N ALA A 220 -16.42 -9.92 11.28
CA ALA A 220 -16.35 -11.14 10.49
C ALA A 220 -15.82 -12.32 11.32
N PRO A 221 -16.47 -13.52 11.28
CA PRO A 221 -16.03 -14.68 12.07
C PRO A 221 -14.57 -15.06 11.82
N GLY A 222 -14.07 -14.90 10.59
CA GLY A 222 -12.68 -15.19 10.25
C GLY A 222 -11.65 -14.34 11.00
N ASN A 223 -11.99 -13.12 11.42
CA ASN A 223 -11.10 -12.32 12.26
C ASN A 223 -10.90 -12.96 13.63
N PHE A 224 -11.98 -13.46 14.24
CA PHE A 224 -11.95 -14.14 15.54
C PHE A 224 -11.24 -15.50 15.43
N SER A 225 -11.45 -16.25 14.36
CA SER A 225 -10.76 -17.52 14.11
C SER A 225 -9.23 -17.36 14.08
N ARG A 226 -8.73 -16.25 13.56
CA ARG A 226 -7.28 -15.95 13.54
C ARG A 226 -6.71 -15.42 14.84
N MET A 227 -7.54 -14.84 15.68
CA MET A 227 -7.07 -14.30 16.98
C MET A 227 -6.67 -15.40 17.97
N GLY A 228 -7.19 -16.62 17.81
CA GLY A 228 -6.93 -17.76 18.71
C GLY A 228 -7.40 -17.51 20.13
N ASP A 229 -7.18 -18.50 21.01
CA ASP A 229 -7.50 -18.44 22.46
C ASP A 229 -6.45 -17.70 23.30
N ALA A 230 -5.79 -16.70 22.74
CA ALA A 230 -4.71 -16.02 23.42
C ALA A 230 -5.23 -15.25 24.66
N GLN A 231 -5.11 -15.87 25.84
CA GLN A 231 -5.32 -15.19 27.12
C GLN A 231 -4.40 -13.96 27.19
N GLU A 232 -5.00 -12.80 27.33
CA GLU A 232 -4.28 -11.53 27.28
C GLU A 232 -4.04 -11.00 28.69
N GLY A 233 -2.82 -11.15 29.20
CA GLY A 233 -2.38 -10.49 30.42
C GLY A 233 -2.04 -9.00 30.19
N ILE A 234 -2.06 -8.22 31.29
CA ILE A 234 -1.74 -6.78 31.30
C ILE A 234 -0.38 -6.46 30.64
N LEU A 235 0.58 -7.37 30.72
CA LEU A 235 1.91 -7.25 30.11
C LEU A 235 1.85 -7.17 28.58
N LYS A 236 0.90 -7.87 27.97
CA LYS A 236 0.70 -7.84 26.50
C LYS A 236 0.20 -6.45 26.05
N TRP A 237 -0.68 -5.83 26.82
CA TRP A 237 -1.14 -4.46 26.60
C TRP A 237 -0.01 -3.45 26.67
N ILE A 238 0.85 -3.55 27.69
CA ILE A 238 2.01 -2.67 27.84
C ILE A 238 2.96 -2.82 26.63
N LYS A 239 3.23 -4.06 26.18
CA LYS A 239 4.05 -4.32 25.00
C LYS A 239 3.42 -3.71 23.72
N ARG A 240 2.10 -3.78 23.57
CA ARG A 240 1.38 -3.19 22.43
C ARG A 240 1.45 -1.66 22.41
N ILE A 241 1.27 -1.02 23.56
CA ILE A 241 1.43 0.43 23.69
C ILE A 241 2.87 0.84 23.35
N GLY A 242 3.86 0.09 23.84
CA GLY A 242 5.26 0.30 23.51
C GLY A 242 5.56 0.15 22.01
N ALA A 243 5.00 -0.88 21.37
CA ALA A 243 5.13 -1.09 19.93
C ALA A 243 4.47 0.05 19.13
N PHE A 244 3.27 0.49 19.52
CA PHE A 244 2.63 1.65 18.93
C PHE A 244 3.49 2.91 19.02
N GLY A 245 4.05 3.19 20.18
CA GLY A 245 4.93 4.34 20.40
C GLY A 245 6.17 4.28 19.50
N ALA A 246 6.86 3.14 19.49
CA ALA A 246 8.04 2.93 18.66
C ALA A 246 7.72 3.10 17.17
N ASN A 247 6.66 2.45 16.67
CA ASN A 247 6.25 2.55 15.28
C ASN A 247 5.91 3.98 14.88
N THR A 248 5.18 4.68 15.73
CA THR A 248 4.83 6.09 15.50
C THR A 248 6.09 6.96 15.38
N ILE A 249 7.07 6.75 16.25
CA ILE A 249 8.34 7.50 16.23
C ILE A 249 9.12 7.19 14.93
N TYR A 250 9.25 5.94 14.55
CA TYR A 250 9.99 5.56 13.34
C TYR A 250 9.31 6.08 12.06
N ILE A 251 7.99 5.95 11.95
CA ILE A 251 7.25 6.53 10.82
C ILE A 251 7.39 8.04 10.78
N ALA A 252 7.23 8.71 11.93
CA ALA A 252 7.37 10.16 12.00
C ALA A 252 8.77 10.60 11.59
N PHE A 253 9.81 9.87 12.00
CA PHE A 253 11.19 10.17 11.62
C PHE A 253 11.44 9.96 10.13
N LYS A 254 11.03 8.82 9.57
CA LYS A 254 11.09 8.53 8.13
C LYS A 254 10.42 9.63 7.32
N VAL A 255 9.20 10.00 7.71
CA VAL A 255 8.44 11.08 7.07
C VAL A 255 9.14 12.42 7.20
N PHE A 256 9.69 12.74 8.39
CA PHE A 256 10.37 13.99 8.67
C PHE A 256 11.58 14.23 7.76
N LEU A 257 12.32 13.21 7.38
CA LEU A 257 13.44 13.30 6.44
C LEU A 257 13.02 13.84 5.06
N MET A 258 11.76 13.59 4.65
CA MET A 258 11.23 14.02 3.36
C MET A 258 10.43 15.33 3.43
N VAL A 259 10.05 15.78 4.63
CA VAL A 259 9.23 16.99 4.84
C VAL A 259 9.84 18.25 4.24
N PRO A 260 11.16 18.55 4.39
CA PRO A 260 11.73 19.80 3.84
C PRO A 260 11.57 19.90 2.32
N LEU A 261 11.84 18.82 1.61
CA LEU A 261 11.70 18.77 0.16
C LEU A 261 10.23 18.79 -0.26
N PHE A 262 9.37 18.05 0.44
CA PHE A 262 7.93 18.05 0.17
C PHE A 262 7.32 19.45 0.31
N ILE A 263 7.61 20.16 1.40
CA ILE A 263 7.16 21.55 1.58
C ILE A 263 7.69 22.44 0.45
N LYS A 264 8.96 22.30 0.07
CA LYS A 264 9.57 23.09 -0.99
C LYS A 264 8.92 22.88 -2.35
N VAL A 265 8.53 21.64 -2.65
CA VAL A 265 7.88 21.26 -3.93
C VAL A 265 6.41 21.67 -3.97
N PHE A 266 5.70 21.51 -2.84
CA PHE A 266 4.25 21.73 -2.74
C PHE A 266 3.90 23.02 -1.96
N GLU A 267 4.79 24.01 -1.93
CA GLU A 267 4.63 25.24 -1.14
C GLU A 267 3.33 26.00 -1.47
N LYS A 268 2.97 26.08 -2.76
CA LYS A 268 1.73 26.74 -3.19
C LYS A 268 0.49 26.01 -2.68
N GLU A 269 0.47 24.69 -2.89
CA GLU A 269 -0.63 23.81 -2.49
C GLU A 269 -0.82 23.82 -0.98
N LEU A 270 0.27 23.67 -0.24
CA LEU A 270 0.24 23.73 1.22
C LEU A 270 -0.22 25.08 1.75
N THR A 271 0.16 26.18 1.10
CA THR A 271 -0.33 27.53 1.45
C THR A 271 -1.83 27.66 1.24
N VAL A 272 -2.36 27.16 0.10
CA VAL A 272 -3.81 27.15 -0.16
C VAL A 272 -4.55 26.34 0.91
N ILE A 273 -4.02 25.16 1.28
CA ILE A 273 -4.62 24.29 2.30
C ILE A 273 -4.54 24.97 3.68
N ARG A 274 -3.37 25.52 4.04
CA ARG A 274 -3.16 26.27 5.29
C ARG A 274 -4.19 27.39 5.48
N ASN A 275 -4.46 28.15 4.43
CA ASN A 275 -5.42 29.26 4.48
C ASN A 275 -6.87 28.78 4.69
N LYS A 276 -7.19 27.52 4.35
CA LYS A 276 -8.53 26.94 4.48
C LYS A 276 -8.70 26.11 5.75
N ILE A 277 -7.62 25.55 6.28
CA ILE A 277 -7.66 24.63 7.42
C ILE A 277 -6.92 25.25 8.60
N PRO A 278 -7.62 25.61 9.70
CA PRO A 278 -6.97 26.14 10.90
C PRO A 278 -6.04 25.10 11.53
N PHE A 279 -5.00 25.56 12.22
CA PHE A 279 -3.96 24.70 12.82
C PHE A 279 -4.52 23.60 13.72
N ARG A 280 -5.50 23.92 14.57
CA ARG A 280 -6.18 22.91 15.42
C ARG A 280 -6.77 21.77 14.60
N LYS A 281 -7.33 22.07 13.43
CA LYS A 281 -7.88 21.08 12.52
C LYS A 281 -6.79 20.21 11.89
N ALA A 282 -5.67 20.80 11.49
CA ALA A 282 -4.53 20.05 10.98
C ALA A 282 -3.99 19.06 12.02
N LEU A 283 -3.89 19.47 13.30
CA LEU A 283 -3.53 18.58 14.41
C LEU A 283 -4.53 17.44 14.59
N LEU A 284 -5.82 17.72 14.50
CA LEU A 284 -6.85 16.70 14.65
C LEU A 284 -6.84 15.69 13.50
N ILE A 285 -6.63 16.14 12.26
CA ILE A 285 -6.42 15.25 11.10
C ILE A 285 -5.19 14.37 11.32
N GLY A 286 -4.10 14.94 11.86
CA GLY A 286 -2.90 14.19 12.22
C GLY A 286 -3.17 13.10 13.26
N ALA A 287 -3.89 13.43 14.31
CA ALA A 287 -4.26 12.47 15.35
C ALA A 287 -5.13 11.33 14.79
N VAL A 288 -6.11 11.65 13.94
CA VAL A 288 -6.93 10.64 13.26
C VAL A 288 -6.10 9.77 12.32
N SER A 289 -5.10 10.32 11.64
CA SER A 289 -4.19 9.55 10.78
C SER A 289 -3.31 8.58 11.58
N LEU A 290 -3.00 8.87 12.84
CA LEU A 290 -2.21 8.01 13.72
C LEU A 290 -3.05 6.96 14.46
N PHE A 291 -4.36 7.16 14.58
CA PHE A 291 -5.25 6.25 15.32
C PHE A 291 -5.20 4.79 14.81
N PRO A 292 -5.20 4.50 13.49
CA PRO A 292 -5.08 3.14 13.00
C PRO A 292 -3.80 2.42 13.45
N LEU A 293 -2.70 3.14 13.71
CA LEU A 293 -1.46 2.56 14.24
C LEU A 293 -1.65 1.99 15.64
N LEU A 294 -2.43 2.68 16.48
CA LEU A 294 -2.79 2.19 17.80
C LEU A 294 -3.54 0.86 17.72
N PHE A 295 -4.49 0.78 16.81
CA PHE A 295 -5.33 -0.38 16.66
C PHE A 295 -4.55 -1.61 16.14
N THR A 296 -3.64 -1.43 15.20
CA THR A 296 -2.82 -2.53 14.68
C THR A 296 -1.78 -3.03 15.66
N GLY A 297 -1.19 -2.14 16.46
CA GLY A 297 -0.37 -2.56 17.60
C GLY A 297 -1.15 -3.42 18.59
N TYR A 298 -2.47 -3.29 18.61
CA TYR A 298 -3.36 -4.07 19.45
C TYR A 298 -3.61 -5.50 18.94
N ILE A 299 -3.84 -5.66 17.62
CA ILE A 299 -4.30 -6.93 17.05
C ILE A 299 -3.15 -7.79 16.51
N VAL A 300 -2.11 -7.19 15.93
CA VAL A 300 -1.06 -7.93 15.21
C VAL A 300 0.32 -7.42 15.62
N ASN A 301 1.20 -8.33 16.02
CA ASN A 301 2.60 -8.01 16.37
C ASN A 301 3.48 -7.63 15.16
N THR A 302 2.90 -7.50 13.98
CA THR A 302 3.64 -7.25 12.74
C THR A 302 3.33 -5.87 12.19
N ILE A 303 4.40 -5.16 11.97
CA ILE A 303 4.44 -3.91 11.26
C ILE A 303 4.85 -4.26 9.85
N ALA A 304 4.04 -4.06 8.86
CA ALA A 304 4.57 -4.05 7.53
C ALA A 304 3.68 -3.21 6.58
N ARG A 305 3.07 -3.80 5.68
CA ARG A 305 2.36 -3.35 4.47
C ARG A 305 1.27 -2.30 4.73
N GLN A 306 0.63 -2.38 5.89
CA GLN A 306 -0.54 -1.55 6.23
C GLN A 306 -0.16 -0.11 6.60
N PHE A 307 1.10 0.13 6.99
CA PHE A 307 1.58 1.46 7.40
C PHE A 307 1.93 2.38 6.22
N GLU A 308 2.03 1.86 5.02
CA GLU A 308 2.43 2.60 3.83
C GLU A 308 1.51 3.78 3.56
N SER A 309 0.20 3.54 3.56
CA SER A 309 -0.80 4.60 3.41
C SER A 309 -0.70 5.63 4.53
N ILE A 310 -0.47 5.17 5.77
CA ILE A 310 -0.36 6.05 6.93
C ILE A 310 0.92 6.89 6.87
N ALA A 311 2.05 6.33 6.48
CA ALA A 311 3.30 7.08 6.32
C ALA A 311 3.10 8.25 5.34
N PHE A 312 2.39 8.02 4.25
CA PHE A 312 2.10 9.05 3.28
C PHE A 312 1.11 10.11 3.80
N TYR A 313 0.01 9.72 4.41
CA TYR A 313 -0.93 10.68 5.03
C TYR A 313 -0.25 11.47 6.16
N SER A 314 0.65 10.82 6.91
CA SER A 314 1.47 11.48 7.93
C SER A 314 2.41 12.51 7.33
N LEU A 315 3.02 12.25 6.16
CA LEU A 315 3.84 13.24 5.46
C LEU A 315 3.05 14.51 5.14
N VAL A 316 1.88 14.36 4.53
CA VAL A 316 1.01 15.50 4.17
C VAL A 316 0.61 16.26 5.42
N THR A 317 0.14 15.57 6.45
CA THR A 317 -0.31 16.19 7.69
C THR A 317 0.84 16.86 8.44
N LEU A 318 2.00 16.20 8.54
CA LEU A 318 3.18 16.76 9.20
C LEU A 318 3.71 17.97 8.40
N SER A 319 3.68 17.91 7.07
CA SER A 319 4.04 19.06 6.24
C SER A 319 3.13 20.26 6.47
N LEU A 320 1.82 20.03 6.64
CA LEU A 320 0.88 21.09 7.01
C LEU A 320 1.20 21.68 8.39
N ILE A 321 1.43 20.85 9.39
CA ILE A 321 1.76 21.29 10.76
C ILE A 321 3.06 22.09 10.75
N VAL A 322 4.09 21.60 10.08
CA VAL A 322 5.39 22.27 9.97
C VAL A 322 5.27 23.59 9.19
N ALA A 323 4.48 23.61 8.10
CA ALA A 323 4.24 24.84 7.35
C ALA A 323 3.54 25.93 8.18
N PHE A 324 2.71 25.55 9.16
CA PHE A 324 2.07 26.51 10.07
C PHE A 324 3.05 27.14 11.07
N ARG A 325 4.05 26.40 11.55
CA ARG A 325 4.92 26.81 12.67
C ARG A 325 6.37 27.01 12.27
N PHE A 326 6.87 26.26 11.30
CA PHE A 326 8.30 26.16 11.00
C PHE A 326 8.58 26.31 9.50
N GLU A 327 8.12 27.39 8.89
CA GLU A 327 8.30 27.64 7.43
C GLU A 327 9.76 27.55 6.99
N ARG A 328 10.71 27.91 7.85
CA ARG A 328 12.15 27.90 7.55
C ARG A 328 12.71 26.50 7.27
N ILE A 329 12.04 25.44 7.72
CA ILE A 329 12.51 24.05 7.53
C ILE A 329 12.63 23.68 6.04
N LYS A 330 11.88 24.35 5.16
CA LYS A 330 12.02 24.17 3.71
C LYS A 330 13.40 24.52 3.17
N SER A 331 14.23 25.29 3.88
CA SER A 331 15.62 25.59 3.48
C SER A 331 16.52 24.36 3.58
N LEU A 332 16.14 23.36 4.37
CA LEU A 332 16.85 22.09 4.55
C LEU A 332 16.48 21.04 3.48
N TRP A 333 15.84 21.42 2.38
CA TRP A 333 15.42 20.52 1.30
C TRP A 333 16.55 19.64 0.73
N TRP A 334 17.78 20.11 0.79
CA TRP A 334 18.97 19.39 0.35
C TRP A 334 19.27 18.16 1.21
N VAL A 335 18.86 18.15 2.51
CA VAL A 335 18.98 16.96 3.38
C VAL A 335 18.16 15.81 2.81
N SER A 336 16.93 16.09 2.37
CA SER A 336 16.08 15.08 1.71
C SER A 336 16.71 14.56 0.41
N LEU A 337 17.43 15.40 -0.34
CA LEU A 337 18.17 14.94 -1.53
C LEU A 337 19.31 14.00 -1.17
N ILE A 338 20.06 14.26 -0.09
CA ILE A 338 21.09 13.33 0.38
C ILE A 338 20.46 11.95 0.61
N VAL A 339 19.34 11.89 1.33
CA VAL A 339 18.63 10.63 1.60
C VAL A 339 18.21 9.92 0.30
N ILE A 340 17.72 10.68 -0.68
CA ILE A 340 17.26 10.12 -1.97
C ILE A 340 18.42 9.56 -2.79
N PHE A 341 19.62 10.14 -2.71
CA PHE A 341 20.79 9.75 -3.49
C PHE A 341 21.76 8.82 -2.75
N THR A 342 21.54 8.53 -1.46
CA THR A 342 22.39 7.62 -0.71
C THR A 342 21.90 6.19 -0.87
N PRO A 343 22.68 5.30 -1.53
CA PRO A 343 22.32 3.90 -1.64
C PRO A 343 22.42 3.21 -0.28
N GLU A 344 21.55 2.23 -0.04
CA GLU A 344 21.55 1.35 1.14
C GLU A 344 21.66 2.08 2.49
N LEU A 345 21.00 3.23 2.58
CA LEU A 345 21.00 4.07 3.77
C LEU A 345 20.28 3.36 4.92
N LYS A 346 21.02 2.79 5.85
CA LYS A 346 20.51 2.22 7.10
C LYS A 346 20.42 3.31 8.15
N ILE A 347 19.21 3.67 8.54
CA ILE A 347 18.95 4.73 9.52
C ILE A 347 18.54 4.10 10.86
N PHE A 348 17.83 2.96 10.80
CA PHE A 348 17.25 2.33 11.97
C PHE A 348 18.02 1.06 12.37
N PRO A 349 17.93 0.65 13.66
CA PRO A 349 18.44 -0.65 14.08
C PRO A 349 17.80 -1.78 13.28
N GLU A 350 18.51 -2.91 13.12
CA GLU A 350 18.09 -4.05 12.29
C GLU A 350 16.64 -4.51 12.55
N LYS A 351 16.22 -4.55 13.82
CA LYS A 351 14.84 -4.87 14.21
C LYS A 351 13.78 -3.95 13.58
N TYR A 352 14.16 -2.75 13.18
CA TYR A 352 13.30 -1.70 12.64
C TYR A 352 13.72 -1.27 11.23
N SER A 353 14.52 -2.08 10.55
CA SER A 353 15.02 -1.83 9.18
C SER A 353 13.89 -1.65 8.17
N ASN A 354 12.71 -2.21 8.43
CA ASN A 354 11.51 -1.98 7.61
C ASN A 354 11.11 -0.49 7.47
N PHE A 355 11.61 0.39 8.36
CA PHE A 355 11.37 1.82 8.28
C PHE A 355 12.48 2.57 7.54
N ASP A 356 13.55 1.90 7.11
CA ASP A 356 14.57 2.51 6.27
C ASP A 356 13.99 2.98 4.93
N ILE A 357 14.67 3.94 4.31
CA ILE A 357 14.25 4.49 3.00
C ILE A 357 14.91 3.66 1.90
N ASP A 358 14.49 2.41 1.78
CA ASP A 358 15.07 1.43 0.86
C ASP A 358 14.72 1.68 -0.61
N TYR A 359 13.58 2.34 -0.87
CA TYR A 359 13.09 2.60 -2.22
C TYR A 359 13.35 4.03 -2.67
N ASN A 360 14.55 4.51 -2.40
CA ASN A 360 15.03 5.79 -2.90
C ASN A 360 15.50 5.70 -4.35
N LEU A 361 15.81 6.85 -4.96
CA LEU A 361 16.25 6.91 -6.35
C LEU A 361 17.52 6.09 -6.59
N ALA A 362 18.50 6.15 -5.68
CA ALA A 362 19.77 5.45 -5.81
C ALA A 362 19.55 3.93 -5.89
N ASN A 363 18.75 3.36 -4.98
CA ASN A 363 18.50 1.93 -4.94
C ASN A 363 17.67 1.45 -6.14
N ILE A 364 16.62 2.19 -6.54
CA ILE A 364 15.83 1.83 -7.73
C ILE A 364 16.68 1.90 -9.00
N THR A 365 17.54 2.92 -9.11
CA THR A 365 18.44 3.06 -10.26
C THR A 365 19.50 1.95 -10.27
N ALA A 366 20.11 1.67 -9.12
CA ALA A 366 21.07 0.55 -8.99
C ALA A 366 20.42 -0.77 -9.42
N GLU A 367 19.21 -1.07 -8.99
CA GLU A 367 18.48 -2.28 -9.35
C GLU A 367 18.35 -2.45 -10.87
N VAL A 368 18.02 -1.38 -11.59
CA VAL A 368 17.91 -1.40 -13.06
C VAL A 368 19.20 -1.81 -13.75
N PHE A 369 20.35 -1.41 -13.20
CA PHE A 369 21.65 -1.61 -13.86
C PHE A 369 22.46 -2.78 -13.32
N THR A 370 22.22 -3.23 -12.10
CA THR A 370 23.07 -4.24 -11.43
C THR A 370 22.38 -5.58 -11.24
N THR A 371 21.05 -5.65 -11.29
CA THR A 371 20.32 -6.91 -11.07
C THR A 371 19.99 -7.59 -12.41
N ASP A 372 20.25 -8.88 -12.50
CA ASP A 372 19.83 -9.68 -13.67
C ASP A 372 18.32 -10.00 -13.63
N LEU A 373 17.51 -9.01 -14.01
CA LEU A 373 16.05 -9.11 -14.05
C LEU A 373 15.56 -10.19 -15.02
N LYS A 374 16.27 -10.38 -16.16
CA LYS A 374 15.93 -11.44 -17.13
C LYS A 374 16.24 -12.82 -16.58
N GLY A 375 17.35 -12.95 -15.85
CA GLY A 375 17.70 -14.16 -15.13
C GLY A 375 16.63 -14.54 -14.12
N TYR A 376 16.17 -13.58 -13.29
CA TYR A 376 15.08 -13.77 -12.35
C TYR A 376 13.80 -14.30 -13.02
N GLU A 377 13.31 -13.62 -14.03
CA GLU A 377 12.11 -14.03 -14.76
C GLU A 377 12.25 -15.45 -15.37
N LYS A 378 13.41 -15.73 -15.96
CA LYS A 378 13.71 -17.03 -16.55
C LYS A 378 13.75 -18.15 -15.51
N GLU A 379 14.36 -17.89 -14.35
CA GLU A 379 14.44 -18.86 -13.24
C GLU A 379 13.03 -19.20 -12.71
N ILE A 380 12.20 -18.19 -12.43
CA ILE A 380 10.81 -18.42 -11.96
C ILE A 380 9.99 -19.17 -13.01
N ASN A 381 10.04 -18.74 -14.28
CA ASN A 381 9.29 -19.41 -15.35
C ASN A 381 9.75 -20.86 -15.58
N THR A 382 11.03 -21.13 -15.44
CA THR A 382 11.57 -22.49 -15.50
C THR A 382 11.06 -23.34 -14.35
N ARG A 383 11.09 -22.79 -13.11
CA ARG A 383 10.55 -23.43 -11.92
C ARG A 383 9.07 -23.80 -12.10
N VAL A 384 8.25 -22.85 -12.57
CA VAL A 384 6.82 -23.09 -12.83
C VAL A 384 6.60 -24.19 -13.87
N LYS A 385 7.42 -24.23 -14.93
CA LYS A 385 7.36 -25.31 -15.94
C LYS A 385 7.70 -26.67 -15.31
N ILE A 386 8.73 -26.74 -14.47
CA ILE A 386 9.11 -27.98 -13.77
C ILE A 386 7.97 -28.44 -12.86
N LEU A 387 7.40 -27.54 -12.05
CA LEU A 387 6.28 -27.85 -11.16
C LEU A 387 5.03 -28.36 -11.89
N LYS A 388 4.74 -27.80 -13.07
CA LYS A 388 3.62 -28.24 -13.91
C LYS A 388 3.84 -29.59 -14.57
N ASN A 389 5.05 -29.83 -15.10
CA ASN A 389 5.31 -30.92 -16.02
C ASN A 389 5.95 -32.17 -15.39
N THR A 390 6.57 -32.05 -14.20
CA THR A 390 7.18 -33.20 -13.54
C THR A 390 6.10 -34.18 -13.07
N PRO A 391 6.13 -35.44 -13.49
CA PRO A 391 5.19 -36.45 -13.00
C PRO A 391 5.44 -36.78 -11.51
N GLY A 392 4.42 -37.32 -10.85
CA GLY A 392 4.52 -37.70 -9.43
C GLY A 392 4.23 -36.56 -8.45
N ASN A 393 4.36 -36.89 -7.16
CA ASN A 393 3.93 -36.04 -6.05
C ASN A 393 5.06 -35.27 -5.37
N SER A 394 6.33 -35.52 -5.76
CA SER A 394 7.52 -34.92 -5.15
C SER A 394 8.35 -34.20 -6.20
N VAL A 395 8.70 -32.95 -5.96
CA VAL A 395 9.50 -32.12 -6.85
C VAL A 395 10.49 -31.31 -6.06
N VAL A 396 11.77 -31.35 -6.49
CA VAL A 396 12.82 -30.49 -5.95
C VAL A 396 13.33 -29.59 -7.08
N VAL A 397 13.39 -28.30 -6.84
CA VAL A 397 13.80 -27.28 -7.81
C VAL A 397 15.01 -26.49 -7.33
N ASP A 398 15.67 -25.77 -8.22
CA ASP A 398 16.79 -24.92 -7.83
C ASP A 398 16.32 -23.68 -7.08
N LYS A 399 17.15 -23.17 -6.15
CA LYS A 399 16.96 -21.85 -5.53
C LYS A 399 17.05 -20.75 -6.59
N ILE A 400 16.29 -19.70 -6.40
CA ILE A 400 16.41 -18.51 -7.25
C ILE A 400 17.67 -17.74 -6.85
N LYS A 401 18.50 -17.44 -7.84
CA LYS A 401 19.80 -16.76 -7.62
C LYS A 401 19.67 -15.24 -7.76
N HIS A 402 18.84 -14.79 -8.70
CA HIS A 402 18.69 -13.39 -9.06
C HIS A 402 17.39 -12.86 -8.48
N VAL A 403 17.43 -12.38 -7.22
CA VAL A 403 16.23 -11.87 -6.52
C VAL A 403 16.22 -10.35 -6.55
N PRO A 404 15.33 -9.70 -7.33
CA PRO A 404 15.19 -8.26 -7.33
C PRO A 404 14.58 -7.75 -6.01
N ARG A 405 15.18 -6.71 -5.43
CA ARG A 405 14.66 -6.04 -4.22
C ARG A 405 13.31 -5.38 -4.46
N VAL A 406 13.10 -4.86 -5.66
CA VAL A 406 11.91 -4.09 -6.03
C VAL A 406 10.73 -4.97 -6.41
N LEU A 407 10.95 -6.21 -6.85
CA LEU A 407 9.88 -7.17 -7.12
C LEU A 407 9.61 -8.04 -5.89
N TYR A 408 8.34 -8.36 -5.65
CA TYR A 408 8.00 -9.28 -4.57
C TYR A 408 8.53 -10.67 -4.87
N PHE A 409 9.18 -11.26 -3.89
CA PHE A 409 9.64 -12.64 -3.96
C PHE A 409 9.72 -13.22 -2.54
N ASP A 410 9.18 -14.42 -2.40
CA ASP A 410 9.29 -15.20 -1.17
C ASP A 410 9.71 -16.63 -1.54
N GLU A 411 10.79 -17.11 -0.95
CA GLU A 411 11.36 -18.40 -1.31
C GLU A 411 10.68 -19.53 -0.52
N MET A 412 10.51 -20.66 -1.16
CA MET A 412 10.09 -21.89 -0.49
C MET A 412 11.25 -22.50 0.30
N ALA A 413 10.94 -23.23 1.37
CA ALA A 413 11.92 -23.93 2.17
C ALA A 413 12.69 -24.97 1.34
N SER A 414 13.97 -25.13 1.68
CA SER A 414 14.86 -26.14 1.10
C SER A 414 14.57 -27.55 1.69
N VAL A 415 15.23 -28.57 1.13
CA VAL A 415 15.10 -29.95 1.59
C VAL A 415 15.52 -30.17 3.05
N LYS A 416 16.33 -29.26 3.62
CA LYS A 416 16.79 -29.35 5.01
C LYS A 416 15.98 -28.49 5.99
N GLU A 417 15.13 -27.61 5.50
CA GLU A 417 14.35 -26.66 6.31
C GLU A 417 12.94 -27.19 6.57
N GLU A 418 12.33 -26.70 7.63
CA GLU A 418 10.89 -26.94 7.88
C GLU A 418 10.04 -26.30 6.79
N GLU A 419 8.88 -26.91 6.54
CA GLU A 419 7.95 -26.43 5.54
C GLU A 419 7.38 -25.04 5.88
N THR A 420 7.45 -24.14 4.90
CA THR A 420 6.86 -22.81 5.02
C THR A 420 5.47 -22.79 4.35
N TYR A 421 4.74 -21.71 4.61
CA TYR A 421 3.44 -21.48 3.95
C TYR A 421 3.58 -21.41 2.42
N VAL A 422 4.71 -20.96 1.91
CA VAL A 422 5.01 -20.90 0.45
C VAL A 422 4.98 -22.29 -0.17
N ASN A 423 5.62 -23.27 0.50
CA ASN A 423 5.62 -24.65 0.05
C ASN A 423 4.19 -25.22 -0.01
N ASP A 424 3.41 -25.05 1.08
CA ASP A 424 2.02 -25.52 1.18
C ASP A 424 1.13 -24.91 0.07
N GLN A 425 1.25 -23.63 -0.19
CA GLN A 425 0.46 -22.96 -1.23
C GLN A 425 0.77 -23.49 -2.64
N LEU A 426 2.06 -23.63 -2.97
CA LEU A 426 2.47 -24.17 -4.27
C LEU A 426 2.12 -25.66 -4.42
N GLN A 427 2.26 -26.44 -3.34
CA GLN A 427 1.83 -27.85 -3.32
C GLN A 427 0.34 -27.99 -3.65
N LYS A 428 -0.51 -27.17 -3.02
CA LYS A 428 -1.95 -27.16 -3.29
C LYS A 428 -2.27 -26.79 -4.74
N TYR A 429 -1.64 -25.72 -5.25
CA TYR A 429 -1.91 -25.24 -6.61
C TYR A 429 -1.45 -26.21 -7.70
N PHE A 430 -0.22 -26.76 -7.57
CA PHE A 430 0.36 -27.69 -8.54
C PHE A 430 -0.02 -29.16 -8.30
N ASN A 431 -0.87 -29.44 -7.30
CA ASN A 431 -1.28 -30.77 -6.91
C ASN A 431 -0.11 -31.71 -6.60
N LYS A 432 0.81 -31.25 -5.74
CA LYS A 432 1.99 -31.98 -5.27
C LYS A 432 1.90 -32.19 -3.77
N LYS A 433 2.51 -33.26 -3.27
CA LYS A 433 2.62 -33.51 -1.82
C LYS A 433 3.91 -32.95 -1.22
N TYR A 434 4.91 -32.75 -2.05
CA TYR A 434 6.23 -32.29 -1.62
C TYR A 434 6.87 -31.39 -2.69
N ILE A 435 7.12 -30.16 -2.33
CA ILE A 435 7.87 -29.20 -3.15
C ILE A 435 8.94 -28.55 -2.26
N ARG A 436 10.20 -28.59 -2.69
CA ARG A 436 11.34 -27.99 -1.98
C ARG A 436 12.33 -27.39 -2.96
N THR A 437 13.20 -26.51 -2.46
CA THR A 437 14.40 -26.12 -3.19
C THR A 437 15.57 -27.04 -2.82
N LYS A 438 16.55 -27.14 -3.72
CA LYS A 438 17.90 -27.64 -3.40
C LYS A 438 18.54 -26.74 -2.33
N GLU A 439 19.64 -27.19 -1.74
CA GLU A 439 20.43 -26.40 -0.79
C GLU A 439 21.07 -25.18 -1.45
#